data_facb2dfc7f61040d0469c167b57e79c6
#
_entry.id   facb2dfc7f61040d0469c167b57e79c6
#
_cell.length_a   1.000
_cell.length_b   1.000
_cell.length_c   1.000
_cell.angle_alpha   90.00
_cell.angle_beta   90.00
_cell.angle_gamma   90.00
#
_symmetry.space_group_name_H-M   'P 1'
#
loop_
_entity.id
_entity.type
_entity.pdbx_description
1 polymer ?
#
loop_
_entity_poly.entity_id
_entity_poly.type
_entity_poly.pdbx_seq_one_letter_code
_entity_poly.pdbx_strand_id
1 'polypeptide(L)'
;PTPSVEVPLVDFFCDPNGVRDEVNTLLVNKRRGYNAYFPMPFAKSGRIELVYDGPVEPGEELWRLMPCYSYVMYRTVDAMPEDCGYLHASWRQEALLLGARDYLALDAKGRGKFVGWNVTMRLPGRDGYPVDQNEKFYIDGESEASVEFQGIEDSFGFSWGFPPTESQFPLTGFYRFMKGAMGYRFFVQDAISFEKSLRVMIGFGVNEDPMFRREFSKRGNSMQLSSTVYWYQTEPHAPFPAMLSA
;
A
#
# COMPACT_ATOMS: atom_id res chain seq x y z
N PRO A 1 13.04 -16.83 9.35
CA PRO A 1 11.63 -16.48 9.40
C PRO A 1 11.32 -15.51 8.26
N THR A 2 10.16 -15.69 7.64
CA THR A 2 9.66 -14.78 6.61
C THR A 2 9.23 -13.47 7.29
N PRO A 3 9.62 -12.28 6.78
CA PRO A 3 9.17 -11.02 7.36
C PRO A 3 7.66 -10.87 7.19
N SER A 4 6.98 -10.34 8.20
CA SER A 4 5.56 -9.98 8.10
C SER A 4 5.34 -8.60 7.47
N VAL A 5 6.38 -7.79 7.44
CA VAL A 5 6.41 -6.46 6.79
C VAL A 5 7.64 -6.42 5.91
N GLU A 6 7.44 -6.23 4.59
CA GLU A 6 8.51 -6.09 3.62
C GLU A 6 8.09 -5.06 2.57
N VAL A 7 8.57 -3.84 2.74
CA VAL A 7 8.14 -2.67 1.95
C VAL A 7 9.29 -1.66 1.82
N PRO A 8 9.37 -0.89 0.74
CA PRO A 8 10.25 0.26 0.68
C PRO A 8 9.91 1.26 1.80
N LEU A 9 10.93 1.79 2.47
CA LEU A 9 10.75 2.66 3.63
C LEU A 9 9.76 3.80 3.34
N VAL A 10 9.97 4.50 2.25
CA VAL A 10 9.15 5.68 1.89
C VAL A 10 7.70 5.31 1.58
N ASP A 11 7.48 4.18 0.92
CA ASP A 11 6.13 3.69 0.59
C ASP A 11 5.36 3.26 1.84
N PHE A 12 6.05 2.68 2.84
CA PHE A 12 5.43 2.37 4.13
C PHE A 12 4.87 3.63 4.83
N PHE A 13 5.46 4.78 4.59
CA PHE A 13 5.04 6.04 5.20
C PHE A 13 4.20 6.93 4.28
N CYS A 14 3.57 6.36 3.25
CA CYS A 14 2.75 7.09 2.29
C CYS A 14 3.49 8.26 1.61
N ASP A 15 4.78 8.07 1.37
CA ASP A 15 5.65 9.07 0.72
C ASP A 15 6.41 8.44 -0.46
N PRO A 16 5.71 7.90 -1.47
CA PRO A 16 6.36 7.25 -2.59
C PRO A 16 7.35 8.22 -3.26
N ASN A 17 8.56 7.72 -3.47
CA ASN A 17 9.74 8.45 -3.95
C ASN A 17 10.43 9.38 -2.92
N GLY A 18 9.97 9.46 -1.68
CA GLY A 18 10.60 10.28 -0.65
C GLY A 18 10.55 11.79 -0.89
N VAL A 19 9.60 12.25 -1.72
CA VAL A 19 9.55 13.66 -2.20
C VAL A 19 8.70 14.58 -1.34
N ARG A 20 7.95 14.04 -0.37
CA ARG A 20 7.09 14.85 0.49
C ARG A 20 7.89 15.46 1.63
N ASP A 21 7.66 16.74 1.89
CA ASP A 21 8.15 17.40 3.10
C ASP A 21 7.39 16.94 4.34
N GLU A 22 6.11 16.66 4.17
CA GLU A 22 5.21 16.27 5.24
C GLU A 22 4.22 15.20 4.78
N VAL A 23 4.02 14.19 5.63
CA VAL A 23 2.92 13.23 5.58
C VAL A 23 2.25 13.24 6.95
N ASN A 24 0.92 13.43 6.98
CA ASN A 24 0.20 13.61 8.23
C ASN A 24 -1.05 12.74 8.27
N THR A 25 -0.89 11.52 8.77
CA THR A 25 -2.00 10.56 8.94
C THR A 25 -2.07 10.07 10.38
N LEU A 26 -3.12 9.33 10.72
CA LEU A 26 -3.29 8.74 12.05
C LEU A 26 -2.25 7.65 12.35
N LEU A 27 -1.88 6.85 11.34
CA LEU A 27 -1.07 5.64 11.55
C LEU A 27 0.39 5.79 11.12
N VAL A 28 0.68 6.70 10.24
CA VAL A 28 2.04 7.04 9.84
C VAL A 28 2.18 8.54 9.63
N ASN A 29 3.33 9.08 9.98
CA ASN A 29 3.63 10.46 9.62
C ASN A 29 5.11 10.68 9.33
N LYS A 30 5.41 11.77 8.67
CA LYS A 30 6.75 12.23 8.35
C LYS A 30 6.82 13.75 8.44
N ARG A 31 7.86 14.24 9.12
CA ARG A 31 8.39 15.58 8.98
C ARG A 31 9.85 15.58 9.44
N ARG A 32 10.77 15.30 8.54
CA ARG A 32 12.17 14.89 8.74
C ARG A 32 12.31 13.45 9.21
N GLY A 33 11.67 13.06 10.32
CA GLY A 33 11.64 11.68 10.81
C GLY A 33 10.37 10.95 10.35
N TYR A 34 10.48 9.65 10.18
CA TYR A 34 9.36 8.76 9.88
C TYR A 34 8.83 8.15 11.18
N ASN A 35 7.52 8.21 11.41
CA ASN A 35 6.89 7.68 12.62
C ASN A 35 5.73 6.76 12.25
N ALA A 36 5.70 5.56 12.85
CA ALA A 36 4.63 4.59 12.69
C ALA A 36 3.94 4.34 14.04
N TYR A 37 2.62 4.35 14.00
CA TYR A 37 1.75 4.15 15.18
C TYR A 37 0.90 2.88 15.07
N PHE A 38 1.17 2.04 14.09
CA PHE A 38 0.55 0.73 14.01
C PHE A 38 0.89 -0.10 15.25
N PRO A 39 -0.09 -0.71 15.95
CA PRO A 39 0.20 -1.78 16.89
C PRO A 39 0.94 -2.92 16.18
N MET A 40 2.07 -3.35 16.71
CA MET A 40 2.89 -4.44 16.16
C MET A 40 3.05 -5.56 17.20
N PRO A 41 2.02 -6.40 17.42
CA PRO A 41 2.09 -7.48 18.39
C PRO A 41 3.21 -8.48 18.03
N PHE A 42 3.84 -9.05 19.05
CA PHE A 42 4.80 -10.15 18.89
C PHE A 42 4.73 -11.12 20.07
N ALA A 43 4.78 -12.44 19.78
CA ALA A 43 4.60 -13.45 20.81
C ALA A 43 5.88 -13.71 21.66
N LYS A 44 7.05 -13.63 21.04
CA LYS A 44 8.34 -13.92 21.70
C LYS A 44 9.37 -12.81 21.49
N SER A 45 9.55 -12.39 20.27
CA SER A 45 10.51 -11.35 19.88
C SER A 45 10.04 -10.66 18.62
N GLY A 46 10.39 -9.38 18.48
CA GLY A 46 10.25 -8.60 17.26
C GLY A 46 11.63 -8.23 16.73
N ARG A 47 11.80 -8.20 15.41
CA ARG A 47 13.00 -7.74 14.72
C ARG A 47 12.60 -6.72 13.68
N ILE A 48 13.27 -5.58 13.69
CA ILE A 48 13.11 -4.52 12.70
C ILE A 48 14.45 -4.35 12.02
N GLU A 49 14.45 -4.41 10.71
CA GLU A 49 15.64 -4.22 9.87
C GLU A 49 15.37 -3.14 8.84
N LEU A 50 16.37 -2.36 8.57
CA LEU A 50 16.41 -1.43 7.45
C LEU A 50 17.52 -1.90 6.52
N VAL A 51 17.14 -2.26 5.29
CA VAL A 51 18.06 -2.77 4.28
C VAL A 51 18.36 -1.66 3.29
N TYR A 52 19.65 -1.47 2.99
CA TYR A 52 20.10 -0.55 1.96
C TYR A 52 20.38 -1.34 0.68
N ASP A 53 19.62 -1.08 -0.37
CA ASP A 53 19.71 -1.74 -1.68
C ASP A 53 20.57 -0.98 -2.69
N GLY A 54 21.12 0.17 -2.30
CA GLY A 54 21.99 0.95 -3.18
C GLY A 54 23.38 0.34 -3.33
N PRO A 55 24.16 0.82 -4.31
CA PRO A 55 25.55 0.41 -4.47
C PRO A 55 26.39 0.82 -3.26
N VAL A 56 27.29 -0.07 -2.84
CA VAL A 56 28.26 0.18 -1.77
C VAL A 56 29.66 -0.03 -2.36
N GLU A 57 30.47 1.01 -2.39
CA GLU A 57 31.85 0.92 -2.87
C GLU A 57 32.76 0.22 -1.85
N PRO A 58 33.81 -0.50 -2.29
CA PRO A 58 34.75 -1.12 -1.37
C PRO A 58 35.35 -0.12 -0.37
N GLY A 59 35.17 -0.39 0.93
CA GLY A 59 35.64 0.46 2.01
C GLY A 59 34.66 1.56 2.46
N GLU A 60 33.48 1.65 1.84
CA GLU A 60 32.40 2.51 2.32
C GLU A 60 31.72 1.93 3.56
N GLU A 61 31.45 2.78 4.51
CA GLU A 61 30.75 2.40 5.74
C GLU A 61 29.26 2.70 5.58
N LEU A 62 28.40 1.68 5.74
CA LEU A 62 26.95 1.76 5.54
C LEU A 62 26.29 2.91 6.32
N TRP A 63 26.78 3.25 7.52
CA TRP A 63 26.23 4.34 8.31
C TRP A 63 26.42 5.73 7.67
N ARG A 64 27.36 5.87 6.72
CA ARG A 64 27.54 7.11 5.94
C ARG A 64 26.56 7.20 4.79
N LEU A 65 26.20 6.06 4.21
CA LEU A 65 25.22 5.98 3.12
C LEU A 65 23.79 6.10 3.65
N MET A 66 23.55 5.55 4.83
CA MET A 66 22.24 5.54 5.46
C MET A 66 22.34 5.85 6.96
N PRO A 67 22.63 7.10 7.34
CA PRO A 67 22.63 7.49 8.74
C PRO A 67 21.21 7.44 9.29
N CYS A 68 20.93 6.44 10.13
CA CYS A 68 19.61 6.22 10.69
C CYS A 68 19.67 6.09 12.21
N TYR A 69 18.82 6.86 12.89
CA TYR A 69 18.54 6.68 14.31
C TYR A 69 17.11 6.18 14.44
N SER A 70 16.89 5.15 15.25
CA SER A 70 15.56 4.59 15.48
C SER A 70 15.23 4.48 16.95
N TYR A 71 13.95 4.69 17.27
CA TYR A 71 13.40 4.48 18.59
C TYR A 71 12.20 3.54 18.48
N VAL A 72 12.19 2.48 19.27
CA VAL A 72 11.09 1.54 19.35
C VAL A 72 10.56 1.50 20.78
N MET A 73 9.31 1.88 20.95
CA MET A 73 8.62 1.75 22.25
C MET A 73 7.78 0.49 22.25
N TYR A 74 7.94 -0.33 23.26
CA TYR A 74 7.14 -1.55 23.41
C TYR A 74 6.75 -1.75 24.89
N ARG A 75 5.76 -2.60 25.09
CA ARG A 75 5.37 -3.08 26.42
C ARG A 75 5.26 -4.61 26.39
N THR A 76 5.60 -5.24 27.51
CA THR A 76 5.32 -6.67 27.72
C THR A 76 3.91 -6.84 28.27
N VAL A 77 3.29 -7.97 27.92
CA VAL A 77 1.99 -8.40 28.44
C VAL A 77 2.12 -9.85 28.90
N ASP A 78 1.32 -10.25 29.90
CA ASP A 78 1.40 -11.60 30.47
C ASP A 78 0.94 -12.67 29.46
N ALA A 79 -0.05 -12.36 28.64
CA ALA A 79 -0.54 -13.22 27.57
C ALA A 79 -1.02 -12.39 26.39
N MET A 80 -0.83 -12.93 25.19
CA MET A 80 -1.44 -12.39 23.97
C MET A 80 -2.88 -12.88 23.85
N PRO A 81 -3.84 -12.03 23.39
CA PRO A 81 -5.17 -12.50 23.07
C PRO A 81 -5.12 -13.65 22.03
N GLU A 82 -6.00 -14.65 22.18
CA GLU A 82 -6.03 -15.82 21.27
C GLU A 82 -6.29 -15.46 19.81
N ASP A 83 -7.03 -14.38 19.57
CA ASP A 83 -7.40 -13.88 18.25
C ASP A 83 -6.51 -12.71 17.78
N CYS A 84 -5.36 -12.53 18.40
CA CYS A 84 -4.44 -11.45 18.06
C CYS A 84 -3.85 -11.66 16.68
N GLY A 85 -4.13 -10.72 15.78
CA GLY A 85 -3.47 -10.64 14.48
C GLY A 85 -2.13 -9.92 14.56
N TYR A 86 -1.17 -10.34 13.76
CA TYR A 86 0.12 -9.67 13.59
C TYR A 86 0.04 -8.68 12.43
N LEU A 87 0.74 -7.55 12.54
CA LEU A 87 0.82 -6.59 11.43
C LEU A 87 1.58 -7.21 10.26
N HIS A 88 0.98 -7.08 9.09
CA HIS A 88 1.59 -7.39 7.81
C HIS A 88 1.55 -6.15 6.91
N ALA A 89 2.59 -6.00 6.10
CA ALA A 89 2.56 -5.04 5.01
C ALA A 89 3.41 -5.56 3.85
N SER A 90 2.90 -5.40 2.64
CA SER A 90 3.62 -5.76 1.42
C SER A 90 3.51 -4.67 0.37
N TRP A 91 4.51 -4.61 -0.49
CA TRP A 91 4.58 -3.67 -1.60
C TRP A 91 4.59 -4.40 -2.93
N ARG A 92 3.90 -3.83 -3.91
CA ARG A 92 3.91 -4.30 -5.30
C ARG A 92 4.00 -3.12 -6.25
N GLN A 93 4.63 -3.38 -7.39
CA GLN A 93 4.66 -2.43 -8.51
C GLN A 93 4.52 -3.19 -9.82
N GLU A 94 3.71 -2.68 -10.72
CA GLU A 94 3.54 -3.22 -12.06
C GLU A 94 3.30 -2.11 -13.08
N ALA A 95 3.80 -2.32 -14.30
CA ALA A 95 3.37 -1.57 -15.48
C ALA A 95 2.31 -2.40 -16.21
N LEU A 96 1.10 -1.88 -16.28
CA LEU A 96 -0.06 -2.58 -16.85
C LEU A 96 -0.46 -1.95 -18.18
N LEU A 97 -0.78 -2.81 -19.13
CA LEU A 97 -1.43 -2.43 -20.36
C LEU A 97 -2.94 -2.49 -20.20
N LEU A 98 -3.66 -1.55 -20.81
CA LEU A 98 -5.11 -1.54 -20.82
C LEU A 98 -5.66 -2.86 -21.38
N GLY A 99 -6.56 -3.49 -20.64
CA GLY A 99 -7.23 -4.73 -21.03
C GLY A 99 -6.40 -6.01 -20.86
N ALA A 100 -5.17 -5.92 -20.31
CA ALA A 100 -4.37 -7.11 -20.07
C ALA A 100 -4.91 -7.94 -18.90
N ARG A 101 -4.99 -7.36 -17.73
CA ARG A 101 -5.53 -7.96 -16.50
C ARG A 101 -5.67 -6.91 -15.41
N ASP A 102 -6.40 -7.24 -14.37
CA ASP A 102 -6.47 -6.39 -13.17
C ASP A 102 -5.13 -6.43 -12.40
N TYR A 103 -4.83 -5.33 -11.72
CA TYR A 103 -3.70 -5.24 -10.82
C TYR A 103 -4.02 -5.97 -9.51
N LEU A 104 -3.16 -6.89 -9.11
CA LEU A 104 -3.30 -7.60 -7.84
C LEU A 104 -2.54 -6.82 -6.74
N ALA A 105 -3.26 -6.20 -5.82
CA ALA A 105 -2.67 -5.50 -4.69
C ALA A 105 -2.36 -6.46 -3.52
N LEU A 106 -3.26 -7.40 -3.22
CA LEU A 106 -3.11 -8.37 -2.12
C LEU A 106 -3.73 -9.72 -2.49
N ASP A 107 -3.07 -10.81 -2.11
CA ASP A 107 -3.62 -12.17 -2.03
C ASP A 107 -3.21 -12.80 -0.69
N ALA A 108 -3.97 -12.50 0.36
CA ALA A 108 -3.75 -13.02 1.71
C ALA A 108 -4.53 -14.32 1.93
N LYS A 109 -3.91 -15.27 2.63
CA LYS A 109 -4.51 -16.54 3.05
C LYS A 109 -4.48 -16.64 4.57
N GLY A 110 -5.57 -17.09 5.17
CA GLY A 110 -5.75 -17.13 6.61
C GLY A 110 -6.82 -16.16 7.07
N ARG A 111 -6.94 -15.96 8.38
CA ARG A 111 -7.91 -15.06 8.99
C ARG A 111 -7.27 -13.71 9.33
N GLY A 112 -7.96 -12.62 9.03
CA GLY A 112 -7.42 -11.31 9.28
C GLY A 112 -8.35 -10.13 9.00
N LYS A 113 -7.75 -8.95 8.94
CA LYS A 113 -8.43 -7.67 8.64
C LYS A 113 -7.52 -6.79 7.80
N PHE A 114 -8.00 -6.37 6.65
CA PHE A 114 -7.37 -5.32 5.86
C PHE A 114 -7.63 -3.97 6.53
N VAL A 115 -6.56 -3.22 6.80
CA VAL A 115 -6.64 -1.98 7.57
C VAL A 115 -6.16 -0.76 6.81
N GLY A 116 -5.73 -0.92 5.58
CA GLY A 116 -5.37 0.23 4.76
C GLY A 116 -4.43 -0.08 3.61
N TRP A 117 -4.23 0.93 2.81
CA TRP A 117 -3.28 0.95 1.71
C TRP A 117 -2.92 2.36 1.29
N ASN A 118 -1.85 2.46 0.52
CA ASN A 118 -1.62 3.56 -0.39
C ASN A 118 -1.41 3.03 -1.80
N VAL A 119 -1.84 3.80 -2.79
CA VAL A 119 -1.72 3.46 -4.20
C VAL A 119 -1.13 4.64 -4.95
N THR A 120 -0.05 4.38 -5.66
CA THR A 120 0.61 5.36 -6.53
C THR A 120 0.32 5.04 -7.98
N MET A 121 -0.11 6.04 -8.72
CA MET A 121 -0.49 5.95 -10.13
C MET A 121 0.38 6.86 -10.97
N ARG A 122 0.96 6.34 -12.06
CA ARG A 122 1.76 7.11 -13.01
C ARG A 122 1.43 6.73 -14.44
N LEU A 123 1.35 7.73 -15.31
CA LEU A 123 1.27 7.55 -16.75
C LEU A 123 2.67 7.79 -17.36
N PRO A 124 3.35 6.75 -17.86
CA PRO A 124 4.66 6.91 -18.44
C PRO A 124 4.69 7.97 -19.57
N GLY A 125 5.66 8.89 -19.48
CA GLY A 125 5.83 9.93 -20.47
C GLY A 125 4.81 11.09 -20.45
N ARG A 126 3.88 11.10 -19.49
CA ARG A 126 2.84 12.14 -19.39
C ARG A 126 2.61 12.56 -17.93
N ASP A 127 2.10 13.76 -17.75
CA ASP A 127 1.54 14.19 -16.47
C ASP A 127 0.10 13.70 -16.35
N GLY A 128 -0.29 13.37 -15.12
CA GLY A 128 -1.63 12.94 -14.80
C GLY A 128 -1.75 11.50 -14.35
N TYR A 129 -2.96 11.13 -14.05
CA TYR A 129 -3.37 9.81 -13.58
C TYR A 129 -4.81 9.56 -14.03
N PRO A 130 -5.20 8.31 -14.31
CA PRO A 130 -6.59 7.98 -14.53
C PRO A 130 -7.33 7.86 -13.18
N VAL A 131 -8.63 7.95 -13.24
CA VAL A 131 -9.62 7.61 -12.23
C VAL A 131 -10.55 6.54 -12.83
N ASP A 132 -11.60 6.15 -12.14
CA ASP A 132 -12.60 5.18 -12.61
C ASP A 132 -12.06 3.72 -12.75
N GLN A 133 -10.95 3.37 -12.09
CA GLN A 133 -10.62 1.96 -11.89
C GLN A 133 -11.36 1.40 -10.68
N ASN A 134 -12.07 0.31 -10.85
CA ASN A 134 -12.79 -0.31 -9.74
C ASN A 134 -11.82 -1.04 -8.81
N GLU A 135 -11.89 -0.75 -7.51
CA GLU A 135 -11.22 -1.57 -6.51
C GLU A 135 -12.16 -2.64 -6.01
N LYS A 136 -11.69 -3.88 -6.05
CA LYS A 136 -12.46 -5.08 -5.79
C LYS A 136 -11.84 -5.88 -4.66
N PHE A 137 -12.64 -6.18 -3.64
CA PHE A 137 -12.25 -6.98 -2.49
C PHE A 137 -13.04 -8.29 -2.50
N TYR A 138 -12.35 -9.38 -2.79
CA TYR A 138 -12.91 -10.74 -2.81
C TYR A 138 -12.61 -11.40 -1.47
N ILE A 139 -13.64 -11.61 -0.67
CA ILE A 139 -13.54 -12.14 0.69
C ILE A 139 -13.79 -13.65 0.65
N ASP A 140 -12.96 -14.43 1.34
CA ASP A 140 -13.14 -15.86 1.61
C ASP A 140 -13.38 -16.75 0.39
N GLY A 141 -12.82 -16.37 -0.74
CA GLY A 141 -12.90 -17.15 -1.97
C GLY A 141 -14.09 -16.80 -2.88
N GLU A 142 -14.71 -15.66 -2.66
CA GLU A 142 -15.77 -15.15 -3.53
C GLU A 142 -15.37 -15.14 -5.01
N SER A 143 -16.33 -15.43 -5.88
CA SER A 143 -16.20 -15.31 -7.33
C SER A 143 -16.49 -13.89 -7.84
N GLU A 144 -17.32 -13.15 -7.12
CA GLU A 144 -17.65 -11.74 -7.34
C GLU A 144 -17.30 -10.97 -6.07
N ALA A 145 -16.77 -9.76 -6.22
CA ALA A 145 -16.37 -8.95 -5.07
C ALA A 145 -17.60 -8.46 -4.31
N SER A 146 -17.65 -8.72 -2.99
CA SER A 146 -18.73 -8.20 -2.14
C SER A 146 -18.48 -6.75 -1.68
N VAL A 147 -17.25 -6.27 -1.78
CA VAL A 147 -16.89 -4.87 -1.57
C VAL A 147 -16.23 -4.37 -2.85
N GLU A 148 -16.85 -3.37 -3.49
CA GLU A 148 -16.36 -2.78 -4.71
C GLU A 148 -16.58 -1.26 -4.68
N PHE A 149 -15.54 -0.51 -5.02
CA PHE A 149 -15.62 0.92 -5.26
C PHE A 149 -15.57 1.17 -6.77
N GLN A 150 -16.37 2.10 -7.26
CA GLN A 150 -16.50 2.34 -8.71
C GLN A 150 -15.37 3.15 -9.31
N GLY A 151 -14.56 3.78 -8.48
CA GLY A 151 -13.40 4.53 -8.91
C GLY A 151 -12.33 4.56 -7.82
N ILE A 152 -11.08 4.64 -8.23
CA ILE A 152 -9.96 4.67 -7.30
C ILE A 152 -10.02 5.88 -6.36
N GLU A 153 -10.57 6.99 -6.81
CA GLU A 153 -10.80 8.14 -5.97
C GLU A 153 -11.90 7.91 -4.93
N ASP A 154 -12.92 7.10 -5.25
CA ASP A 154 -14.03 6.80 -4.35
C ASP A 154 -13.55 6.02 -3.12
N SER A 155 -12.66 5.06 -3.32
CA SER A 155 -12.09 4.29 -2.21
C SER A 155 -11.27 5.15 -1.26
N PHE A 156 -10.69 6.22 -1.74
CA PHE A 156 -9.97 7.21 -0.93
C PHE A 156 -10.87 8.31 -0.35
N GLY A 157 -12.21 8.21 -0.54
CA GLY A 157 -13.17 9.15 0.02
C GLY A 157 -13.33 10.45 -0.76
N PHE A 158 -12.96 10.44 -2.03
CA PHE A 158 -13.21 11.51 -2.97
C PHE A 158 -14.35 11.13 -3.92
N SER A 159 -14.85 12.06 -4.72
CA SER A 159 -15.87 11.82 -5.73
C SER A 159 -15.67 12.68 -6.95
N TRP A 160 -16.02 12.15 -8.12
CA TRP A 160 -15.84 12.82 -9.41
C TRP A 160 -14.36 13.18 -9.69
N GLY A 161 -13.45 12.26 -9.36
CA GLY A 161 -12.01 12.44 -9.45
C GLY A 161 -11.40 13.06 -8.21
N PHE A 162 -10.08 13.17 -8.20
CA PHE A 162 -9.34 13.81 -7.13
C PHE A 162 -9.45 15.34 -7.23
N PRO A 163 -9.56 16.05 -6.10
CA PRO A 163 -9.68 17.50 -6.08
C PRO A 163 -8.44 18.18 -6.71
N PRO A 164 -8.57 19.43 -7.15
CA PRO A 164 -7.43 20.16 -7.73
C PRO A 164 -6.30 20.44 -6.73
N THR A 165 -6.61 20.45 -5.43
CA THR A 165 -5.64 20.64 -4.35
C THR A 165 -5.41 19.34 -3.59
N GLU A 166 -4.19 19.13 -3.14
CA GLU A 166 -3.85 18.01 -2.27
C GLU A 166 -4.62 18.07 -0.95
N SER A 167 -4.92 16.90 -0.40
CA SER A 167 -5.67 16.79 0.85
C SER A 167 -5.03 15.74 1.75
N GLN A 168 -4.89 16.08 3.03
CA GLN A 168 -4.41 15.18 4.06
C GLN A 168 -5.40 15.17 5.22
N PHE A 169 -6.06 14.03 5.42
CA PHE A 169 -6.92 13.78 6.56
C PHE A 169 -6.34 12.62 7.37
N PRO A 170 -6.74 12.43 8.64
CA PRO A 170 -6.18 11.37 9.48
C PRO A 170 -6.24 9.97 8.88
N LEU A 171 -7.31 9.64 8.14
CA LEU A 171 -7.55 8.31 7.61
C LEU A 171 -7.51 8.22 6.09
N THR A 172 -7.51 9.36 5.38
CA THR A 172 -7.49 9.38 3.92
C THR A 172 -6.78 10.61 3.40
N GLY A 173 -6.28 10.54 2.19
CA GLY A 173 -5.66 11.69 1.55
C GLY A 173 -5.19 11.41 0.13
N PHE A 174 -4.77 12.49 -0.49
CA PHE A 174 -4.36 12.49 -1.87
C PHE A 174 -3.22 13.50 -2.09
N TYR A 175 -2.20 13.05 -2.78
CA TYR A 175 -1.04 13.85 -3.17
C TYR A 175 -0.85 13.83 -4.68
N ARG A 176 -0.38 14.96 -5.22
CA ARG A 176 0.12 15.05 -6.59
C ARG A 176 1.64 15.15 -6.60
N PHE A 177 2.25 14.60 -7.61
CA PHE A 177 3.67 14.79 -7.91
C PHE A 177 3.85 14.76 -9.42
N MET A 178 5.02 15.18 -9.92
CA MET A 178 5.30 15.14 -11.35
C MET A 178 5.04 13.75 -11.92
N LYS A 179 4.16 13.67 -12.91
CA LYS A 179 3.79 12.45 -13.65
C LYS A 179 2.94 11.45 -12.87
N GLY A 180 2.28 11.86 -11.78
CA GLY A 180 1.45 10.93 -11.05
C GLY A 180 0.72 11.50 -9.86
N ALA A 181 0.08 10.59 -9.15
CA ALA A 181 -0.63 10.85 -7.91
C ALA A 181 -0.54 9.65 -6.97
N MET A 182 -0.76 9.90 -5.70
CA MET A 182 -0.89 8.87 -4.68
C MET A 182 -2.09 9.17 -3.81
N GLY A 183 -2.94 8.16 -3.61
CA GLY A 183 -3.99 8.16 -2.60
C GLY A 183 -3.65 7.20 -1.46
N TYR A 184 -4.12 7.50 -0.25
CA TYR A 184 -4.06 6.58 0.87
C TYR A 184 -5.40 6.54 1.61
N ARG A 185 -5.71 5.37 2.17
CA ARG A 185 -6.83 5.19 3.10
C ARG A 185 -6.49 4.17 4.15
N PHE A 186 -6.82 4.49 5.41
CA PHE A 186 -6.75 3.58 6.56
C PHE A 186 -8.16 3.25 7.04
N PHE A 187 -8.49 1.98 7.04
CA PHE A 187 -9.77 1.41 7.48
C PHE A 187 -9.67 1.03 8.96
N VAL A 188 -9.68 2.02 9.85
CA VAL A 188 -9.49 1.77 11.29
C VAL A 188 -10.76 1.25 11.95
N GLN A 189 -11.89 1.86 11.63
CA GLN A 189 -13.20 1.47 12.18
C GLN A 189 -14.00 0.58 11.23
N ASP A 190 -13.72 0.66 9.95
CA ASP A 190 -14.38 -0.03 8.84
C ASP A 190 -13.48 -1.09 8.19
N ALA A 191 -12.59 -1.70 8.98
CA ALA A 191 -11.65 -2.72 8.50
C ALA A 191 -12.38 -3.89 7.82
N ILE A 192 -11.87 -4.33 6.67
CA ILE A 192 -12.46 -5.43 5.89
C ILE A 192 -11.94 -6.74 6.47
N SER A 193 -12.82 -7.48 7.15
CA SER A 193 -12.50 -8.75 7.79
C SER A 193 -12.61 -9.92 6.84
N PHE A 194 -11.77 -10.94 7.03
CA PHE A 194 -11.80 -12.21 6.30
C PHE A 194 -11.44 -13.38 7.21
N GLU A 195 -12.04 -14.56 6.97
CA GLU A 195 -11.81 -15.77 7.76
C GLU A 195 -10.90 -16.78 7.07
N LYS A 196 -10.80 -16.75 5.72
CA LYS A 196 -10.02 -17.72 4.93
C LYS A 196 -9.06 -17.05 3.98
N SER A 197 -9.47 -15.97 3.34
CA SER A 197 -8.64 -15.27 2.37
C SER A 197 -9.18 -13.89 2.03
N LEU A 198 -8.28 -13.01 1.59
CA LEU A 198 -8.65 -11.74 1.00
C LEU A 198 -7.83 -11.51 -0.27
N ARG A 199 -8.50 -11.28 -1.39
CA ARG A 199 -7.86 -10.84 -2.62
C ARG A 199 -8.33 -9.42 -2.96
N VAL A 200 -7.38 -8.50 -3.11
CA VAL A 200 -7.64 -7.10 -3.45
C VAL A 200 -7.09 -6.81 -4.84
N MET A 201 -7.96 -6.31 -5.71
CA MET A 201 -7.66 -6.05 -7.11
C MET A 201 -8.01 -4.60 -7.47
N ILE A 202 -7.25 -4.01 -8.40
CA ILE A 202 -7.64 -2.76 -9.07
C ILE A 202 -7.94 -3.10 -10.53
N GLY A 203 -9.13 -2.76 -10.99
CA GLY A 203 -9.62 -3.10 -12.30
C GLY A 203 -8.82 -2.46 -13.43
N PHE A 204 -8.31 -3.31 -14.32
CA PHE A 204 -7.61 -2.93 -15.55
C PHE A 204 -8.04 -3.80 -16.73
N GLY A 205 -8.94 -4.74 -16.44
CA GLY A 205 -9.40 -5.75 -17.38
C GLY A 205 -10.29 -5.23 -18.50
N VAL A 206 -10.64 -6.13 -19.39
CA VAL A 206 -11.45 -5.83 -20.57
C VAL A 206 -12.88 -5.39 -20.25
N ASN A 207 -13.38 -5.67 -19.05
CA ASN A 207 -14.74 -5.38 -18.62
C ASN A 207 -14.90 -4.00 -17.95
N GLU A 208 -13.81 -3.24 -17.82
CA GLU A 208 -13.88 -1.89 -17.26
C GLU A 208 -14.70 -0.94 -18.11
N ASP A 209 -15.20 0.12 -17.48
CA ASP A 209 -16.10 1.09 -18.09
C ASP A 209 -15.61 1.59 -19.45
N PRO A 210 -16.47 1.64 -20.49
CA PRO A 210 -16.09 2.14 -21.80
C PRO A 210 -15.56 3.58 -21.79
N MET A 211 -15.99 4.41 -20.85
CA MET A 211 -15.52 5.79 -20.70
C MET A 211 -14.07 5.79 -20.20
N PHE A 212 -13.74 4.96 -19.20
CA PHE A 212 -12.38 4.77 -18.72
C PHE A 212 -11.46 4.32 -19.85
N ARG A 213 -11.84 3.30 -20.62
CA ARG A 213 -11.06 2.82 -21.77
C ARG A 213 -10.76 3.92 -22.79
N ARG A 214 -11.77 4.71 -23.11
CA ARG A 214 -11.63 5.82 -24.07
C ARG A 214 -10.65 6.88 -23.56
N GLU A 215 -10.75 7.27 -22.30
CA GLU A 215 -9.85 8.27 -21.71
C GLU A 215 -8.43 7.74 -21.55
N PHE A 216 -8.28 6.48 -21.14
CA PHE A 216 -6.98 5.85 -21.01
C PHE A 216 -6.29 5.67 -22.34
N SER A 217 -7.02 5.29 -23.40
CA SER A 217 -6.49 5.17 -24.76
C SER A 217 -5.98 6.49 -25.32
N LYS A 218 -6.61 7.60 -24.98
CA LYS A 218 -6.13 8.94 -25.34
C LYS A 218 -4.80 9.32 -24.65
N ARG A 219 -4.55 8.77 -23.46
CA ARG A 219 -3.38 9.06 -22.61
C ARG A 219 -2.21 8.10 -22.79
N GLY A 220 -2.39 7.06 -23.61
CA GLY A 220 -1.45 5.97 -23.79
C GLY A 220 -2.02 4.66 -23.23
N ASN A 221 -1.40 3.53 -23.57
CA ASN A 221 -1.95 2.22 -23.28
C ASN A 221 -1.35 1.56 -22.04
N SER A 222 -0.55 2.27 -21.26
CA SER A 222 0.08 1.72 -20.06
C SER A 222 -0.01 2.67 -18.88
N MET A 223 -0.11 2.10 -17.69
CA MET A 223 -0.02 2.79 -16.43
C MET A 223 0.93 2.02 -15.50
N GLN A 224 1.75 2.73 -14.75
CA GLN A 224 2.51 2.17 -13.65
C GLN A 224 1.72 2.35 -12.37
N LEU A 225 1.42 1.24 -11.71
CA LEU A 225 0.82 1.19 -10.39
C LEU A 225 1.82 0.65 -9.39
N SER A 226 1.86 1.26 -8.21
CA SER A 226 2.43 0.63 -7.02
C SER A 226 1.50 0.77 -5.84
N SER A 227 1.51 -0.20 -4.95
CA SER A 227 0.71 -0.16 -3.73
C SER A 227 1.46 -0.73 -2.55
N THR A 228 1.25 -0.12 -1.40
CA THR A 228 1.56 -0.69 -0.09
C THR A 228 0.25 -1.03 0.58
N VAL A 229 0.07 -2.28 0.96
CA VAL A 229 -1.13 -2.75 1.67
C VAL A 229 -0.78 -3.10 3.10
N TYR A 230 -1.69 -2.80 4.04
CA TYR A 230 -1.53 -3.08 5.47
C TYR A 230 -2.70 -3.91 5.94
N TRP A 231 -2.39 -5.01 6.65
CA TRP A 231 -3.42 -5.88 7.24
C TRP A 231 -2.92 -6.54 8.51
N TYR A 232 -3.84 -7.03 9.30
CA TYR A 232 -3.53 -7.91 10.43
C TYR A 232 -4.04 -9.30 10.11
N GLN A 233 -3.23 -10.32 10.35
CA GLN A 233 -3.68 -11.71 10.26
C GLN A 233 -2.99 -12.60 11.27
N THR A 234 -3.59 -13.77 11.51
CA THR A 234 -2.98 -14.86 12.27
C THR A 234 -1.88 -15.54 11.45
N GLU A 235 -0.82 -16.00 12.12
CA GLU A 235 0.25 -16.77 11.47
C GLU A 235 -0.15 -18.26 11.28
N PRO A 236 0.40 -18.96 10.28
CA PRO A 236 1.43 -18.51 9.33
C PRO A 236 0.83 -17.74 8.14
N HIS A 237 1.60 -16.80 7.58
CA HIS A 237 1.26 -16.13 6.33
C HIS A 237 1.97 -16.76 5.12
N ALA A 238 1.44 -16.53 3.92
CA ALA A 238 2.11 -16.89 2.68
C ALA A 238 3.31 -15.96 2.41
N PRO A 239 4.41 -16.47 1.82
CA PRO A 239 5.52 -15.61 1.42
C PRO A 239 5.08 -14.47 0.50
N PHE A 240 5.65 -13.28 0.69
CA PHE A 240 5.39 -12.15 -0.20
C PHE A 240 6.05 -12.37 -1.57
N PRO A 241 5.48 -11.76 -2.62
CA PRO A 241 6.19 -11.64 -3.90
C PRO A 241 7.53 -10.95 -3.70
N ALA A 242 8.56 -11.39 -4.43
CA ALA A 242 9.85 -10.72 -4.38
C ALA A 242 9.69 -9.24 -4.77
N MET A 243 10.28 -8.34 -3.97
CA MET A 243 10.39 -6.94 -4.36
C MET A 243 11.30 -6.82 -5.57
N LEU A 244 10.96 -5.94 -6.49
CA LEU A 244 11.85 -5.60 -7.60
C LEU A 244 13.08 -4.88 -7.00
N SER A 245 14.27 -5.39 -7.32
CA SER A 245 15.51 -4.66 -7.02
C SER A 245 15.53 -3.34 -7.79
N ALA A 246 16.04 -2.31 -7.15
CA ALA A 246 16.19 -0.98 -7.75
C ALA A 246 17.14 -1.00 -8.96
#